data_344ada3dc9d31a321947392a24f13cc8
#
_entry.id   344ada3dc9d31a321947392a24f13cc8
#
_cell.length_a   1.000
_cell.length_b   1.000
_cell.length_c   1.000
_cell.angle_alpha   90.00
_cell.angle_beta   90.00
_cell.angle_gamma   90.00
#
_symmetry.space_group_name_H-M   'P 1'
#
loop_
_entity.id
_entity.type
_entity.pdbx_description
1 polymer ?
#
loop_
_entity_poly.entity_id
_entity_poly.type
_entity_poly.pdbx_seq_one_letter_code
_entity_poly.pdbx_strand_id
1 'polypeptide(L)' 'RVTLRCTADLQGAMRERFGTTPVFLPEEDGSFHFDVPICVSDQFYGWVCGFGGKIEVVAPPEVRQGIREMTARLAEQHQ' A
#
# COMPACT_ATOMS: atom_id res chain seq x y z
N ARG A 1 -0.19 -4.70 -11.81
CA ARG A 1 0.24 -5.35 -10.57
C ARG A 1 0.98 -4.35 -9.68
N VAL A 2 0.66 -4.35 -8.43
CA VAL A 2 1.21 -3.41 -7.47
C VAL A 2 1.91 -4.21 -6.36
N THR A 3 3.09 -3.75 -5.95
CA THR A 3 3.79 -4.32 -4.80
C THR A 3 3.56 -3.43 -3.60
N LEU A 4 3.03 -4.02 -2.53
CA LEU A 4 2.77 -3.34 -1.26
C LEU A 4 3.68 -3.90 -0.18
N ARG A 5 4.16 -3.01 0.70
CA ARG A 5 4.86 -3.40 1.92
C ARG A 5 4.04 -2.96 3.11
N CYS A 6 3.86 -3.88 4.06
CA CYS A 6 3.01 -3.64 5.23
C CYS A 6 3.76 -3.96 6.51
N THR A 7 3.42 -3.23 7.58
CA THR A 7 3.93 -3.59 8.91
C THR A 7 3.35 -4.94 9.35
N ALA A 8 4.07 -5.63 10.25
CA ALA A 8 3.73 -7.01 10.62
C ALA A 8 2.31 -7.16 11.18
N ASP A 9 1.80 -6.14 11.85
CA ASP A 9 0.49 -6.18 12.46
C ASP A 9 -0.66 -6.18 11.46
N LEU A 10 -0.38 -5.95 10.16
CA LEU A 10 -1.41 -5.93 9.13
C LEU A 10 -1.62 -7.26 8.42
N GLN A 11 -0.94 -8.33 8.83
CA GLN A 11 -1.08 -9.62 8.14
C GLN A 11 -2.54 -10.08 8.09
N GLY A 12 -3.25 -10.00 9.22
CA GLY A 12 -4.65 -10.39 9.27
C GLY A 12 -5.53 -9.56 8.34
N ALA A 13 -5.35 -8.24 8.38
CA ALA A 13 -6.12 -7.33 7.54
C ALA A 13 -5.88 -7.59 6.05
N MET A 14 -4.63 -7.84 5.67
CA MET A 14 -4.30 -8.11 4.27
C MET A 14 -4.83 -9.47 3.80
N ARG A 15 -4.80 -10.48 4.66
CA ARG A 15 -5.42 -11.78 4.33
C ARG A 15 -6.93 -11.64 4.17
N GLU A 16 -7.56 -10.85 4.99
CA GLU A 16 -8.99 -10.60 4.89
C GLU A 16 -9.33 -9.88 3.58
N ARG A 17 -8.51 -8.89 3.21
CA ARG A 17 -8.76 -8.07 2.01
C ARG A 17 -8.45 -8.81 0.71
N PHE A 18 -7.35 -9.56 0.67
CA PHE A 18 -6.82 -10.14 -0.57
C PHE A 18 -6.85 -11.66 -0.59
N GLY A 19 -7.27 -12.32 0.49
CA GLY A 19 -7.34 -13.77 0.53
C GLY A 19 -5.97 -14.42 0.65
N THR A 20 -5.88 -15.68 0.24
CA THR A 20 -4.65 -16.46 0.38
C THR A 20 -3.81 -16.53 -0.89
N THR A 21 -4.30 -15.95 -2.00
CA THR A 21 -3.58 -15.98 -3.27
C THR A 21 -2.23 -15.25 -3.22
N PRO A 22 -2.14 -14.03 -2.64
CA PRO A 22 -0.84 -13.38 -2.56
C PRO A 22 0.10 -14.11 -1.64
N VAL A 23 1.38 -14.20 -2.05
CA VAL A 23 2.44 -14.76 -1.22
C VAL A 23 3.04 -13.63 -0.42
N PHE A 24 2.92 -13.70 0.91
CA PHE A 24 3.51 -12.70 1.80
C PHE A 24 4.97 -13.06 2.04
N LEU A 25 5.88 -12.19 1.63
CA LEU A 25 7.32 -12.38 1.74
C LEU A 25 7.84 -11.56 2.91
N PRO A 26 8.38 -12.21 3.95
CA PRO A 26 8.85 -11.47 5.13
C PRO A 26 10.13 -10.71 4.86
N GLU A 27 10.32 -9.61 5.58
CA GLU A 27 11.54 -8.81 5.56
C GLU A 27 12.20 -8.85 6.93
N GLU A 28 13.46 -8.41 6.99
CA GLU A 28 14.26 -8.52 8.21
C GLU A 28 13.68 -7.75 9.38
N ASP A 29 13.00 -6.63 9.10
CA ASP A 29 12.44 -5.78 10.15
C ASP A 29 11.06 -6.25 10.64
N GLY A 30 10.60 -7.41 10.17
CA GLY A 30 9.30 -7.96 10.54
C GLY A 30 8.16 -7.54 9.62
N SER A 31 8.37 -6.58 8.74
CA SER A 31 7.37 -6.23 7.74
C SER A 31 7.28 -7.33 6.67
N PHE A 32 6.32 -7.20 5.79
CA PHE A 32 6.17 -8.14 4.69
C PHE A 32 5.75 -7.38 3.43
N HIS A 33 6.05 -7.98 2.27
CA HIS A 33 5.61 -7.39 1.01
C HIS A 33 4.95 -8.46 0.14
N PHE A 34 4.13 -8.03 -0.79
CA PHE A 34 3.41 -8.92 -1.69
C PHE A 34 2.93 -8.16 -2.92
N ASP A 35 2.70 -8.92 -3.99
CA ASP A 35 2.18 -8.37 -5.25
C ASP A 35 0.71 -8.73 -5.37
N VAL A 36 -0.10 -7.76 -5.80
CA VAL A 36 -1.51 -7.98 -6.07
C VAL A 36 -1.94 -7.21 -7.32
N PRO A 37 -2.89 -7.75 -8.08
CA PRO A 37 -3.53 -6.96 -9.13
C PRO A 37 -4.46 -5.93 -8.48
N ILE A 38 -4.27 -4.67 -8.84
CA ILE A 38 -5.02 -3.56 -8.26
C ILE A 38 -5.51 -2.66 -9.40
N CYS A 39 -6.76 -2.23 -9.30
CA CYS A 39 -7.28 -1.16 -10.12
C CYS A 39 -6.87 0.15 -9.45
N VAL A 40 -5.84 0.80 -9.99
CA VAL A 40 -5.27 2.01 -9.39
C VAL A 40 -6.23 3.18 -9.59
N SER A 41 -6.55 3.85 -8.50
CA SER A 41 -7.48 4.98 -8.47
C SER A 41 -7.21 5.81 -7.23
N ASP A 42 -7.85 6.97 -7.16
CA ASP A 42 -7.76 7.80 -5.95
C ASP A 42 -8.31 7.06 -4.74
N GLN A 43 -9.33 6.21 -4.94
CA GLN A 43 -9.85 5.40 -3.83
C GLN A 43 -8.82 4.39 -3.33
N PHE A 44 -8.06 3.77 -4.24
CA PHE A 44 -6.97 2.88 -3.83
C PHE A 44 -5.93 3.66 -3.02
N TYR A 45 -5.52 4.82 -3.50
CA TYR A 45 -4.53 5.64 -2.77
C TYR A 45 -5.07 6.07 -1.41
N GLY A 46 -6.36 6.44 -1.34
CA GLY A 46 -7.00 6.77 -0.07
C GLY A 46 -7.02 5.60 0.89
N TRP A 47 -7.28 4.40 0.37
CA TRP A 47 -7.25 3.18 1.18
C TRP A 47 -5.86 2.97 1.78
N VAL A 48 -4.80 3.12 0.96
CA VAL A 48 -3.42 3.00 1.47
C VAL A 48 -3.15 4.04 2.57
N CYS A 49 -3.50 5.29 2.31
CA CYS A 49 -3.27 6.38 3.26
C CYS A 49 -4.05 6.20 4.56
N GLY A 50 -5.19 5.52 4.49
CA GLY A 50 -6.03 5.28 5.66
C GLY A 50 -5.38 4.43 6.74
N PHE A 51 -4.30 3.74 6.41
CA PHE A 51 -3.55 2.96 7.40
C PHE A 51 -2.45 3.75 8.09
N GLY A 52 -2.37 5.06 7.83
CA GLY A 52 -1.48 5.94 8.59
C GLY A 52 0.00 5.67 8.40
N GLY A 53 0.39 5.22 7.22
CA GLY A 53 1.79 4.95 6.92
C GLY A 53 2.22 3.51 7.12
N LYS A 54 1.30 2.63 7.54
CA LYS A 54 1.63 1.21 7.72
C LYS A 54 1.67 0.43 6.42
N ILE A 55 1.16 0.99 5.33
CA ILE A 55 1.22 0.41 4.00
C ILE A 55 2.00 1.35 3.09
N GLU A 56 2.98 0.79 2.40
CA GLU A 56 3.79 1.52 1.42
C GLU A 56 3.56 0.94 0.04
N VAL A 57 3.32 1.80 -0.96
CA VAL A 57 3.35 1.38 -2.36
C VAL A 57 4.82 1.35 -2.79
N VAL A 58 5.32 0.15 -3.07
CA VAL A 58 6.73 -0.03 -3.42
C VAL A 58 6.93 0.09 -4.93
N ALA A 59 6.05 -0.54 -5.72
CA ALA A 59 6.17 -0.63 -7.17
C ALA A 59 4.80 -0.83 -7.79
N PRO A 60 4.64 -0.52 -9.09
CA PRO A 60 5.65 0.03 -9.98
C PRO A 60 5.86 1.54 -9.74
N PRO A 61 6.91 2.13 -10.33
CA PRO A 61 7.24 3.54 -10.07
C PRO A 61 6.11 4.52 -10.36
N GLU A 62 5.32 4.31 -11.42
CA GLU A 62 4.22 5.20 -11.76
C GLU A 62 3.09 5.18 -10.72
N VAL A 63 2.86 4.04 -10.08
CA VAL A 63 1.86 3.95 -9.00
C VAL A 63 2.40 4.62 -7.74
N ARG A 64 3.67 4.39 -7.43
CA ARG A 64 4.33 5.06 -6.30
C ARG A 64 4.31 6.58 -6.50
N GLN A 65 4.59 7.05 -7.72
CA GLN A 65 4.53 8.48 -8.03
C GLN A 65 3.11 9.02 -7.87
N GLY A 66 2.09 8.25 -8.27
CA GLY A 66 0.70 8.67 -8.14
C GLY A 66 0.28 8.95 -6.70
N ILE A 67 0.69 8.09 -5.76
CA ILE A 67 0.35 8.33 -4.35
C ILE A 67 1.14 9.52 -3.79
N ARG A 68 2.38 9.72 -4.23
CA ARG A 68 3.15 10.89 -3.83
C ARG A 68 2.47 12.18 -4.28
N GLU A 69 1.97 12.22 -5.50
CA GLU A 69 1.28 13.39 -6.02
C GLU A 69 -0.02 13.66 -5.27
N MET A 70 -0.78 12.61 -4.98
CA MET A 70 -2.03 12.77 -4.23
C MET A 70 -1.78 13.30 -2.83
N THR A 71 -0.80 12.74 -2.11
CA THR A 71 -0.51 13.18 -0.76
C THR A 71 0.02 14.62 -0.73
N ALA A 72 0.78 15.02 -1.75
CA ALA A 72 1.24 16.40 -1.87
C ALA A 72 0.07 17.36 -2.06
N ARG A 73 -0.90 17.01 -2.92
CA ARG A 73 -2.10 17.83 -3.10
C ARG A 73 -2.88 17.98 -1.81
N LEU A 74 -3.07 16.88 -1.08
CA LEU A 74 -3.82 16.90 0.17
C LEU A 74 -3.09 17.70 1.25
N ALA A 75 -1.79 17.59 1.31
CA ALA A 75 -0.99 18.35 2.27
C ALA A 75 -1.12 19.87 1.98
N GLU A 76 -1.04 20.25 0.72
CA GLU A 76 -1.19 21.65 0.31
C GLU A 76 -2.59 22.18 0.61
N GLN A 77 -3.60 21.37 0.39
CA GLN A 77 -4.99 21.75 0.65
C GLN A 77 -5.26 22.06 2.13
N HIS A 78 -4.53 21.39 3.02
CA HIS A 78 -4.77 21.45 4.47
C HIS A 78 -3.71 22.24 5.22
N GLN A 79 -3.05 23.14 4.56
CA GLN A 79 -2.09 24.04 5.22
C GLN A 79 -2.77 25.04 6.12
#